data_5004eeb48ef7c453ccda3073bee5e161
#
_entry.id   5004eeb48ef7c453ccda3073bee5e161
#
_cell.length_a   1.000
_cell.length_b   1.000
_cell.length_c   1.000
_cell.angle_alpha   90.00
_cell.angle_beta   90.00
_cell.angle_gamma   90.00
#
_symmetry.space_group_name_H-M   'P 1'
#
loop_
_entity.id
_entity.type
_entity.pdbx_description
1 polymer ?
#
loop_
_entity_poly.entity_id
_entity_poly.type
_entity_poly.pdbx_seq_one_letter_code
_entity_poly.pdbx_strand_id
1 'polypeptide(L)'
;SRCNGAFFVMAKVEIYTWQTCPFCVRAKALLDGKGATYTEISVDGDEPGRDAMAARGNGRRSVPQIFINDAHVGGCDELHGLERAGKLDALLNA
;
A
#
# COMPACT_ATOMS: atom_id res chain seq x y z
N SER A 1 14.05 -15.77 -3.29
CA SER A 1 13.83 -16.02 -2.91
C SER A 1 13.55 -16.29 -2.51
N ARG A 2 13.35 -16.39 -2.56
CA ARG A 2 13.06 -16.80 -1.92
C ARG A 2 12.35 -17.63 -1.97
N CYS A 3 12.58 -18.21 -2.36
CA CYS A 3 12.08 -18.89 -2.33
C CYS A 3 12.05 -19.78 -1.56
N ASN A 4 12.37 -19.98 -1.33
CA ASN A 4 12.28 -20.87 -0.53
C ASN A 4 11.59 -20.59 0.46
N GLY A 5 11.03 -19.90 -0.14
CA GLY A 5 9.96 -19.83 0.66
C GLY A 5 10.20 -19.34 2.03
N ALA A 6 11.24 -18.71 2.20
CA ALA A 6 11.56 -18.20 3.52
C ALA A 6 10.97 -16.82 3.77
N PHE A 7 10.32 -16.23 2.76
CA PHE A 7 9.75 -14.90 2.89
C PHE A 7 8.31 -14.98 3.34
N PHE A 8 7.99 -14.34 4.46
CA PHE A 8 6.64 -14.25 4.98
C PHE A 8 6.25 -12.80 5.16
N VAL A 9 5.07 -12.43 4.64
CA VAL A 9 4.52 -11.10 4.88
C VAL A 9 3.75 -11.15 6.19
N MET A 10 4.29 -10.52 7.21
CA MET A 10 3.71 -10.48 8.56
C MET A 10 2.97 -9.18 8.81
N ALA A 11 3.23 -8.15 8.02
CA ALA A 11 2.71 -6.82 8.26
C ALA A 11 1.23 -6.73 7.89
N LYS A 12 0.52 -5.86 8.60
CA LYS A 12 -0.81 -5.44 8.21
C LYS A 12 -0.66 -4.39 7.12
N VAL A 13 -1.15 -4.70 5.92
CA VAL A 13 -1.05 -3.81 4.78
C VAL A 13 -2.45 -3.34 4.38
N GLU A 14 -2.61 -2.04 4.27
CA GLU A 14 -3.87 -1.43 3.84
C GLU A 14 -3.60 -0.50 2.68
N ILE A 15 -4.45 -0.55 1.67
CA ILE A 15 -4.34 0.33 0.52
C ILE A 15 -5.70 0.95 0.22
N TYR A 16 -5.74 2.28 0.18
CA TYR A 16 -6.92 3.03 -0.22
C TYR A 16 -6.87 3.23 -1.73
N THR A 17 -7.96 2.92 -2.41
CA THR A 17 -8.00 2.91 -3.86
C THR A 17 -9.25 3.62 -4.39
N TRP A 18 -9.25 3.82 -5.69
CA TRP A 18 -10.35 4.37 -6.46
C TRP A 18 -10.62 3.42 -7.62
N GLN A 19 -11.84 3.39 -8.12
CA GLN A 19 -12.24 2.41 -9.12
C GLN A 19 -11.43 2.48 -10.41
N THR A 20 -11.18 3.68 -10.92
CA THR A 20 -10.41 3.87 -12.16
C THR A 20 -9.10 4.56 -11.84
N CYS A 21 -8.14 3.79 -11.36
CA CYS A 21 -6.89 4.37 -10.89
C CYS A 21 -5.70 3.52 -11.35
N PRO A 22 -5.02 3.93 -12.42
CA PRO A 22 -3.85 3.18 -12.92
C PRO A 22 -2.75 3.05 -11.88
N PHE A 23 -2.52 4.08 -11.07
CA PHE A 23 -1.51 4.02 -10.03
C PHE A 23 -1.88 3.04 -8.92
N CYS A 24 -3.19 2.88 -8.64
CA CYS A 24 -3.67 1.87 -7.69
C CYS A 24 -3.38 0.48 -8.23
N VAL A 25 -3.60 0.25 -9.52
CA VAL A 25 -3.31 -1.02 -10.17
C VAL A 25 -1.81 -1.34 -10.05
N ARG A 26 -0.96 -0.37 -10.31
CA ARG A 26 0.50 -0.55 -10.24
C ARG A 26 0.96 -0.85 -8.83
N ALA A 27 0.40 -0.16 -7.84
CA ALA A 27 0.74 -0.40 -6.44
C ALA A 27 0.32 -1.80 -6.01
N LYS A 28 -0.89 -2.21 -6.38
CA LYS A 28 -1.38 -3.56 -6.05
C LYS A 28 -0.54 -4.63 -6.74
N ALA A 29 -0.12 -4.39 -7.98
CA ALA A 29 0.72 -5.34 -8.71
C ALA A 29 2.06 -5.56 -7.98
N LEU A 30 2.65 -4.50 -7.43
CA LEU A 30 3.88 -4.65 -6.67
C LEU A 30 3.65 -5.47 -5.41
N LEU A 31 2.58 -5.17 -4.67
CA LEU A 31 2.26 -5.94 -3.46
C LEU A 31 1.95 -7.39 -3.79
N ASP A 32 1.22 -7.65 -4.88
CA ASP A 32 0.94 -9.01 -5.33
C ASP A 32 2.23 -9.75 -5.67
N GLY A 33 3.15 -9.08 -6.34
CA GLY A 33 4.44 -9.67 -6.69
C GLY A 33 5.29 -10.02 -5.48
N LYS A 34 5.05 -9.35 -4.35
CA LYS A 34 5.72 -9.65 -3.08
C LYS A 34 5.01 -10.74 -2.29
N GLY A 35 3.88 -11.23 -2.78
CA GLY A 35 3.08 -12.20 -2.03
C GLY A 35 2.38 -11.59 -0.84
N ALA A 36 2.24 -10.28 -0.81
CA ALA A 36 1.60 -9.60 0.30
C ALA A 36 0.09 -9.74 0.22
N THR A 37 -0.54 -10.06 1.34
CA THR A 37 -1.98 -9.90 1.46
C THR A 37 -2.24 -8.51 2.00
N TYR A 38 -3.30 -7.88 1.50
CA TYR A 38 -3.61 -6.51 1.91
C TYR A 38 -5.12 -6.30 1.94
N THR A 39 -5.54 -5.33 2.73
CA THR A 39 -6.92 -4.90 2.76
C THR A 39 -7.04 -3.71 1.81
N GLU A 40 -7.93 -3.86 0.83
CA GLU A 40 -8.21 -2.77 -0.10
C GLU A 40 -9.45 -2.01 0.38
N ILE A 41 -9.33 -0.69 0.49
CA ILE A 41 -10.39 0.18 0.97
C ILE A 41 -10.73 1.14 -0.15
N SER A 42 -11.86 0.92 -0.82
CA SER A 42 -12.29 1.83 -1.88
C SER A 42 -12.87 3.09 -1.28
N VAL A 43 -12.42 4.24 -1.78
CA VAL A 43 -13.00 5.53 -1.41
C VAL A 43 -13.72 6.18 -2.59
N ASP A 44 -13.99 5.38 -3.62
CA ASP A 44 -14.70 5.83 -4.81
C ASP A 44 -16.12 6.23 -4.43
N GLY A 45 -16.46 7.51 -4.63
CA GLY A 45 -17.77 8.03 -4.25
C GLY A 45 -18.01 8.12 -2.75
N ASP A 46 -16.97 7.97 -1.95
CA ASP A 46 -17.08 7.93 -0.48
C ASP A 46 -16.26 9.07 0.12
N GLU A 47 -16.87 10.24 0.23
CA GLU A 47 -16.18 11.41 0.77
C GLU A 47 -15.78 11.25 2.24
N PRO A 48 -16.65 10.71 3.12
CA PRO A 48 -16.20 10.45 4.49
C PRO A 48 -15.02 9.50 4.57
N GLY A 49 -15.00 8.47 3.73
CA GLY A 49 -13.87 7.55 3.66
C GLY A 49 -12.60 8.23 3.17
N ARG A 50 -12.72 9.12 2.19
CA ARG A 50 -11.59 9.89 1.70
C ARG A 50 -11.06 10.85 2.76
N ASP A 51 -11.95 11.47 3.53
CA ASP A 51 -11.56 12.33 4.64
C ASP A 51 -10.78 11.54 5.69
N ALA A 52 -11.25 10.33 6.01
CA ALA A 52 -10.56 9.46 6.97
C ALA A 52 -9.18 9.07 6.46
N MET A 53 -9.08 8.74 5.18
CA MET A 53 -7.79 8.44 4.54
C MET A 53 -6.83 9.62 4.67
N ALA A 54 -7.32 10.82 4.35
CA ALA A 54 -6.48 12.03 4.42
C ALA A 54 -6.03 12.31 5.86
N ALA A 55 -6.91 12.09 6.82
CA ALA A 55 -6.55 12.28 8.23
C ALA A 55 -5.44 11.34 8.67
N ARG A 56 -5.43 10.10 8.16
CA ARG A 56 -4.36 9.13 8.43
C ARG A 56 -3.08 9.47 7.66
N GLY A 57 -3.22 10.02 6.46
CA GLY A 57 -2.15 10.14 5.48
C GLY A 57 -1.60 11.54 5.32
N ASN A 58 -1.48 12.29 6.40
CA ASN A 58 -0.86 13.62 6.38
C ASN A 58 -1.57 14.60 5.45
N GLY A 59 -2.89 14.50 5.37
CA GLY A 59 -3.71 15.40 4.57
C GLY A 59 -3.79 15.04 3.09
N ARG A 60 -3.15 13.96 2.66
CA ARG A 60 -3.16 13.59 1.25
C ARG A 60 -4.49 12.94 0.88
N ARG A 61 -5.11 13.47 -0.15
CA ARG A 61 -6.41 13.00 -0.64
C ARG A 61 -6.31 12.19 -1.93
N SER A 62 -5.12 12.06 -2.48
CA SER A 62 -4.90 11.28 -3.71
C SER A 62 -4.89 9.79 -3.40
N VAL A 63 -5.16 8.98 -4.42
CA VAL A 63 -5.06 7.53 -4.32
C VAL A 63 -4.00 7.04 -5.30
N PRO A 64 -3.35 5.92 -5.01
CA PRO A 64 -3.49 5.13 -3.80
C PRO A 64 -2.82 5.77 -2.58
N GLN A 65 -3.23 5.36 -1.39
CA GLN A 65 -2.50 5.66 -0.16
C GLN A 65 -2.31 4.34 0.56
N ILE A 66 -1.07 4.02 0.89
CA ILE A 66 -0.68 2.73 1.45
C ILE A 66 -0.21 2.92 2.90
N PHE A 67 -0.64 1.99 3.76
CA PHE A 67 -0.24 1.97 5.16
C PHE A 67 0.28 0.57 5.47
N ILE A 68 1.42 0.50 6.13
CA ILE A 68 2.02 -0.77 6.56
C ILE A 68 2.18 -0.69 8.08
N ASN A 69 1.48 -1.57 8.80
CA ASN A 69 1.44 -1.57 10.26
C ASN A 69 1.07 -0.19 10.80
N ASP A 70 0.03 0.41 10.20
CA ASP A 70 -0.51 1.72 10.55
C ASP A 70 0.41 2.90 10.23
N ALA A 71 1.60 2.67 9.70
CA ALA A 71 2.49 3.75 9.29
C ALA A 71 2.20 4.14 7.85
N HIS A 72 2.11 5.43 7.60
CA HIS A 72 1.80 5.96 6.28
C HIS A 72 3.02 5.83 5.36
N VAL A 73 2.88 5.01 4.31
CA VAL A 73 3.92 4.88 3.28
C VAL A 73 3.78 5.99 2.25
N GLY A 74 2.56 6.22 1.80
CA GLY A 74 2.28 7.19 0.74
C GLY A 74 1.59 6.53 -0.43
N GLY A 75 1.86 7.03 -1.62
CA GLY A 75 1.25 6.54 -2.86
C GLY A 75 2.12 5.53 -3.59
N CYS A 76 1.78 5.35 -4.86
CA CYS A 76 2.48 4.39 -5.72
C CYS A 76 3.97 4.71 -5.83
N ASP A 77 4.32 6.00 -5.99
CA ASP A 77 5.71 6.39 -6.15
C ASP A 77 6.53 6.09 -4.91
N GLU A 78 5.97 6.38 -3.73
CA GLU A 78 6.66 6.10 -2.48
C GLU A 78 6.83 4.59 -2.28
N LEU A 79 5.82 3.80 -2.61
CA LEU A 79 5.91 2.35 -2.48
C LEU A 79 7.00 1.78 -3.39
N HIS A 80 7.02 2.20 -4.66
CA HIS A 80 8.07 1.76 -5.59
C HIS A 80 9.44 2.28 -5.19
N GLY A 81 9.49 3.47 -4.58
CA GLY A 81 10.73 4.02 -4.04
C GLY A 81 11.33 3.17 -2.95
N LEU A 82 10.48 2.66 -2.05
CA LEU A 82 10.92 1.72 -1.01
C LEU A 82 11.48 0.44 -1.63
N GLU A 83 10.83 -0.05 -2.68
CA GLU A 83 11.31 -1.25 -3.37
C GLU A 83 12.68 -1.00 -3.99
N ARG A 84 12.85 0.11 -4.70
CA ARG A 84 14.13 0.44 -5.32
C ARG A 84 15.25 0.63 -4.29
N ALA A 85 14.90 1.12 -3.10
CA ALA A 85 15.86 1.32 -2.02
C ALA A 85 16.15 0.03 -1.26
N GLY A 86 15.48 -1.07 -1.59
CA GLY A 86 15.65 -2.34 -0.89
C GLY A 86 15.06 -2.36 0.50
N LYS A 87 14.08 -1.51 0.78
CA LYS A 87 13.50 -1.37 2.12
C LYS A 87 12.12 -1.96 2.27
N LEU A 88 11.45 -2.28 1.16
CA LEU A 88 10.05 -2.71 1.22
C LEU A 88 9.91 -4.07 1.89
N ASP A 89 10.78 -5.02 1.57
CA ASP A 89 10.69 -6.37 2.13
C ASP A 89 10.75 -6.36 3.67
N ALA A 90 11.64 -5.55 4.23
CA ALA A 90 11.75 -5.45 5.69
C ALA A 90 10.47 -4.91 6.32
N LEU A 91 9.83 -3.93 5.67
CA LEU A 91 8.57 -3.39 6.17
C LEU A 91 7.45 -4.44 6.10
N LEU A 92 7.40 -5.22 5.03
CA LEU A 92 6.38 -6.26 4.86
C LEU A 92 6.57 -7.41 5.83
N ASN A 93 7.78 -7.64 6.30
CA ASN A 93 8.09 -8.71 7.25
C ASN A 93 7.96 -8.28 8.71
N ALA A 94 7.73 -7.03 8.96
CA ALA A 94 7.73 -6.50 10.33
C ALA A 94 6.51 -6.95 11.17
#